data_f71528fe5eda0557439e35d0dc359784
#
_entry.id   f71528fe5eda0557439e35d0dc359784
#
_cell.length_a   1.000
_cell.length_b   1.000
_cell.length_c   1.000
_cell.angle_alpha   90.00
_cell.angle_beta   90.00
_cell.angle_gamma   90.00
#
_symmetry.space_group_name_H-M   'P 1'
#
loop_
_entity.id
_entity.type
_entity.pdbx_description
1 polymer ?
#
loop_
_entity_poly.entity_id
_entity_poly.type
_entity_poly.pdbx_seq_one_letter_code
_entity_poly.pdbx_strand_id
1 'polypeptide(L)'
;MSFVLVVRLTVQEGKDVEAAAVMRELADATRQEPGCELYIPAQDPDDPRSFLVYEQYVDRAGLDAHAASDHFQRLAVGRLTPLIEGSRERTFYETL
;
A
#
# COMPACT_ATOMS: atom_id res chain seq x y z
N MET A 1 -12.57 12.10 -12.53
CA MET A 1 -12.75 11.17 -11.40
C MET A 1 -11.42 10.48 -11.14
N SER A 2 -11.05 10.39 -9.88
CA SER A 2 -9.79 9.74 -9.51
C SER A 2 -9.99 8.25 -9.37
N PHE A 3 -8.91 7.50 -9.54
CA PHE A 3 -8.90 6.04 -9.41
C PHE A 3 -8.40 5.65 -8.02
N VAL A 4 -9.17 4.82 -7.30
CA VAL A 4 -8.89 4.47 -5.91
C VAL A 4 -8.64 2.97 -5.78
N LEU A 5 -7.61 2.64 -5.01
CA LEU A 5 -7.32 1.27 -4.60
C LEU A 5 -7.30 1.22 -3.06
N VAL A 6 -8.06 0.30 -2.50
CA VAL A 6 -7.99 -0.01 -1.07
C VAL A 6 -7.37 -1.40 -0.92
N VAL A 7 -6.26 -1.46 -0.21
CA VAL A 7 -5.56 -2.72 0.08
C VAL A 7 -5.75 -3.05 1.55
N ARG A 8 -6.15 -4.30 1.83
CA ARG A 8 -6.15 -4.83 3.20
C ARG A 8 -5.21 -6.00 3.28
N LEU A 9 -4.46 -6.08 4.36
CA LEU A 9 -3.52 -7.19 4.57
C LEU A 9 -3.34 -7.49 6.06
N THR A 10 -3.01 -8.74 6.34
CA THR A 10 -2.63 -9.19 7.67
C THR A 10 -1.18 -9.66 7.60
N VAL A 11 -0.36 -9.25 8.56
CA VAL A 11 1.03 -9.70 8.60
C VAL A 11 1.21 -10.83 9.61
N GLN A 12 2.29 -11.57 9.46
CA GLN A 12 2.64 -12.67 10.35
C GLN A 12 2.86 -12.16 11.77
N GLU A 13 2.58 -12.99 12.74
CA GLU A 13 2.77 -12.66 14.14
C GLU A 13 4.21 -12.22 14.41
N GLY A 14 4.38 -11.12 15.12
CA GLY A 14 5.69 -10.54 15.44
C GLY A 14 6.30 -9.69 14.33
N LYS A 15 5.60 -9.51 13.19
CA LYS A 15 6.11 -8.76 12.04
C LYS A 15 5.45 -7.39 11.85
N ASP A 16 4.60 -6.99 12.77
CA ASP A 16 3.84 -5.74 12.66
C ASP A 16 4.73 -4.49 12.68
N VAL A 17 5.74 -4.45 13.53
CA VAL A 17 6.66 -3.29 13.61
C VAL A 17 7.46 -3.14 12.33
N GLU A 18 8.01 -4.23 11.83
CA GLU A 18 8.76 -4.23 10.57
C GLU A 18 7.87 -3.84 9.39
N ALA A 19 6.66 -4.42 9.33
CA ALA A 19 5.70 -4.10 8.26
C ALA A 19 5.33 -2.62 8.27
N ALA A 20 5.05 -2.07 9.45
CA ALA A 20 4.72 -0.65 9.58
C ALA A 20 5.86 0.25 9.08
N ALA A 21 7.11 -0.10 9.40
CA ALA A 21 8.28 0.66 8.94
C ALA A 21 8.41 0.62 7.42
N VAL A 22 8.24 -0.55 6.81
CA VAL A 22 8.29 -0.71 5.35
C VAL A 22 7.16 0.09 4.68
N MET A 23 5.96 0.04 5.24
CA MET A 23 4.80 0.74 4.69
C MET A 23 4.96 2.26 4.77
N ARG A 24 5.58 2.79 5.83
CA ARG A 24 5.92 4.22 5.92
C ARG A 24 6.93 4.63 4.86
N GLU A 25 7.96 3.84 4.66
CA GLU A 25 8.99 4.10 3.65
C GLU A 25 8.39 4.07 2.25
N LEU A 26 7.54 3.08 1.97
CA LEU A 26 6.83 2.97 0.69
C LEU A 26 5.91 4.18 0.49
N ALA A 27 5.20 4.62 1.52
CA ALA A 27 4.31 5.77 1.44
C ALA A 27 5.09 7.05 1.08
N ASP A 28 6.24 7.27 1.71
CA ASP A 28 7.06 8.46 1.43
C ASP A 28 7.52 8.48 -0.03
N ALA A 29 7.96 7.35 -0.57
CA ALA A 29 8.38 7.25 -1.96
C ALA A 29 7.19 7.40 -2.92
N THR A 30 6.06 6.77 -2.62
CA THR A 30 4.87 6.78 -3.47
C THR A 30 4.28 8.20 -3.60
N ARG A 31 4.31 8.97 -2.52
CA ARG A 31 3.81 10.36 -2.53
C ARG A 31 4.58 11.27 -3.46
N GLN A 32 5.76 10.89 -3.92
CA GLN A 32 6.54 11.64 -4.90
C GLN A 32 6.15 11.30 -6.34
N GLU A 33 5.35 10.29 -6.57
CA GLU A 33 4.89 9.91 -7.91
C GLU A 33 3.94 10.97 -8.47
N PRO A 34 4.13 11.42 -9.73
CA PRO A 34 3.28 12.47 -10.31
C PRO A 34 1.80 12.07 -10.38
N GLY A 35 1.51 10.78 -10.55
CA GLY A 35 0.15 10.30 -10.66
C GLY A 35 -0.51 9.96 -9.34
N CYS A 36 0.19 10.06 -8.21
CA CYS A 36 -0.35 9.74 -6.90
C CYS A 36 -0.93 10.98 -6.23
N GLU A 37 -2.21 10.93 -5.88
CA GLU A 37 -2.88 12.02 -5.16
C GLU A 37 -2.86 11.81 -3.66
N LEU A 38 -3.11 10.58 -3.20
CA LEU A 38 -3.11 10.21 -1.79
C LEU A 38 -2.55 8.80 -1.64
N TYR A 39 -1.79 8.59 -0.57
CA TYR A 39 -1.29 7.27 -0.20
C TYR A 39 -1.23 7.21 1.32
N ILE A 40 -2.17 6.51 1.95
CA ILE A 40 -2.38 6.55 3.40
C ILE A 40 -2.37 5.12 3.94
N PRO A 41 -1.24 4.65 4.47
CA PRO A 41 -1.21 3.40 5.22
C PRO A 41 -1.82 3.63 6.60
N ALA A 42 -2.55 2.64 7.08
CA ALA A 42 -3.20 2.68 8.38
C ALA A 42 -3.15 1.30 9.05
N GLN A 43 -3.19 1.29 10.36
CA GLN A 43 -3.13 0.07 11.16
C GLN A 43 -4.35 0.03 12.07
N ASP A 44 -4.96 -1.15 12.21
CA ASP A 44 -6.07 -1.37 13.12
C ASP A 44 -5.61 -1.12 14.57
N PRO A 45 -6.26 -0.23 15.33
CA PRO A 45 -5.83 0.07 16.70
C PRO A 45 -6.02 -1.12 17.65
N ASP A 46 -6.87 -2.08 17.29
CA ASP A 46 -7.18 -3.24 18.14
C ASP A 46 -6.47 -4.52 17.67
N ASP A 47 -5.89 -4.51 16.47
CA ASP A 47 -5.16 -5.66 15.92
C ASP A 47 -3.91 -5.17 15.20
N PRO A 48 -2.73 -5.24 15.83
CA PRO A 48 -1.50 -4.71 15.25
C PRO A 48 -1.06 -5.42 13.97
N ARG A 49 -1.60 -6.60 13.67
CA ARG A 49 -1.27 -7.34 12.45
C ARG A 49 -2.12 -6.92 11.25
N SER A 50 -3.17 -6.16 11.48
CA SER A 50 -4.11 -5.76 10.44
C SER A 50 -3.83 -4.36 9.92
N PHE A 51 -3.62 -4.24 8.61
CA PHE A 51 -3.29 -2.98 7.95
C PHE A 51 -4.23 -2.72 6.78
N LEU A 52 -4.38 -1.44 6.48
CA LEU A 52 -5.09 -0.95 5.31
C LEU A 52 -4.25 0.12 4.64
N VAL A 53 -4.26 0.16 3.32
CA VAL A 53 -3.69 1.27 2.56
C VAL A 53 -4.78 1.85 1.67
N TYR A 54 -5.04 3.14 1.80
CA TYR A 54 -5.90 3.89 0.89
C TYR A 54 -5.00 4.59 -0.12
N GLU A 55 -5.19 4.27 -1.39
CA GLU A 55 -4.39 4.82 -2.48
C GLU A 55 -5.31 5.51 -3.48
N GLN A 56 -4.94 6.71 -3.88
CA GLN A 56 -5.71 7.48 -4.87
C GLN A 56 -4.77 8.04 -5.92
N TYR A 57 -5.09 7.75 -7.17
CA TYR A 57 -4.30 8.15 -8.34
C TYR A 57 -5.14 9.01 -9.26
N VAL A 58 -4.49 9.86 -10.06
CA VAL A 58 -5.16 10.71 -11.05
C VAL A 58 -6.04 9.85 -11.97
N ASP A 59 -5.50 8.70 -12.40
CA ASP A 59 -6.18 7.73 -13.26
C ASP A 59 -5.53 6.34 -13.08
N ARG A 60 -6.02 5.36 -13.84
CA ARG A 60 -5.47 4.01 -13.78
C ARG A 60 -4.00 3.95 -14.21
N ALA A 61 -3.60 4.81 -15.14
CA ALA A 61 -2.19 4.86 -15.57
C ALA A 61 -1.27 5.25 -14.41
N GLY A 62 -1.74 6.08 -13.48
CA GLY A 62 -1.00 6.41 -12.25
C GLY A 62 -0.75 5.20 -11.38
N LEU A 63 -1.75 4.33 -11.23
CA LEU A 63 -1.59 3.07 -10.50
C LEU A 63 -0.62 2.13 -11.23
N ASP A 64 -0.74 2.02 -12.55
CA ASP A 64 0.15 1.15 -13.33
C ASP A 64 1.60 1.61 -13.21
N ALA A 65 1.85 2.92 -13.23
CA ALA A 65 3.19 3.48 -13.03
C ALA A 65 3.71 3.17 -11.61
N HIS A 66 2.85 3.27 -10.60
CA HIS A 66 3.19 2.91 -9.23
C HIS A 66 3.65 1.44 -9.14
N ALA A 67 2.88 0.52 -9.71
CA ALA A 67 3.18 -0.90 -9.66
C ALA A 67 4.49 -1.25 -10.41
N ALA A 68 4.84 -0.47 -11.42
CA ALA A 68 6.08 -0.65 -12.19
C ALA A 68 7.28 0.06 -11.59
N SER A 69 7.09 0.87 -10.54
CA SER A 69 8.16 1.68 -9.95
C SER A 69 9.20 0.83 -9.23
N ASP A 70 10.43 1.37 -9.16
CA ASP A 70 11.52 0.72 -8.45
C ASP A 70 11.21 0.56 -6.96
N HIS A 71 10.67 1.61 -6.33
CA HIS A 71 10.34 1.54 -4.90
C HIS A 71 9.24 0.52 -4.61
N PHE A 72 8.27 0.33 -5.50
CA PHE A 72 7.26 -0.71 -5.33
C PHE A 72 7.90 -2.10 -5.38
N GLN A 73 8.75 -2.36 -6.37
CA GLN A 73 9.43 -3.65 -6.50
C GLN A 73 10.34 -3.92 -5.30
N ARG A 74 11.08 -2.92 -4.85
CA ARG A 74 12.02 -3.08 -3.74
C ARG A 74 11.31 -3.20 -2.39
N LEU A 75 10.32 -2.35 -2.13
CA LEU A 75 9.69 -2.26 -0.81
C LEU A 75 8.46 -3.15 -0.70
N ALA A 76 7.50 -3.05 -1.63
CA ALA A 76 6.28 -3.83 -1.54
C ALA A 76 6.53 -5.30 -1.88
N VAL A 77 7.12 -5.58 -3.01
CA VAL A 77 7.37 -6.96 -3.44
C VAL A 77 8.50 -7.58 -2.62
N GLY A 78 9.61 -6.87 -2.47
CA GLY A 78 10.83 -7.41 -1.88
C GLY A 78 10.79 -7.51 -0.36
N ARG A 79 10.15 -6.56 0.33
CA ARG A 79 10.21 -6.50 1.80
C ARG A 79 8.86 -6.70 2.49
N LEU A 80 7.77 -6.17 1.94
CA LEU A 80 6.45 -6.29 2.58
C LEU A 80 5.80 -7.65 2.31
N THR A 81 5.79 -8.08 1.07
CA THR A 81 5.14 -9.35 0.68
C THR A 81 5.60 -10.55 1.52
N PRO A 82 6.91 -10.72 1.83
CA PRO A 82 7.35 -11.82 2.68
C PRO A 82 6.80 -11.78 4.12
N LEU A 83 6.30 -10.64 4.58
CA LEU A 83 5.77 -10.49 5.93
C LEU A 83 4.27 -10.77 5.99
N ILE A 84 3.60 -10.86 4.85
CA ILE A 84 2.14 -11.01 4.78
C ILE A 84 1.74 -12.45 5.07
N GLU A 85 0.68 -12.61 5.88
CA GLU A 85 0.03 -13.89 6.10
C GLU A 85 -1.13 -13.99 5.11
N GLY A 86 -1.13 -15.05 4.29
CA GLY A 86 -2.12 -15.18 3.23
C GLY A 86 -1.87 -14.23 2.08
N SER A 87 -2.91 -13.64 1.54
CA SER A 87 -2.84 -12.73 0.40
C SER A 87 -3.46 -11.38 0.72
N ARG A 88 -3.06 -10.36 -0.03
CA ARG A 88 -3.67 -9.03 0.05
C ARG A 88 -5.05 -9.04 -0.59
N GLU A 89 -5.99 -8.34 0.03
CA GLU A 89 -7.28 -8.03 -0.57
C GLU A 89 -7.17 -6.66 -1.24
N ARG A 90 -7.62 -6.56 -2.49
CA ARG A 90 -7.61 -5.31 -3.26
C ARG A 90 -9.01 -4.99 -3.74
N THR A 91 -9.46 -3.77 -3.49
CA THR A 91 -10.76 -3.29 -3.95
C THR A 91 -10.56 -1.98 -4.69
N PHE A 92 -11.17 -1.85 -5.86
CA PHE A 92 -11.01 -0.69 -6.74
C PHE A 92 -12.27 0.15 -6.74
N TYR A 93 -12.09 1.47 -6.79
CA TYR A 93 -13.18 2.45 -6.80
C TYR A 93 -12.81 3.61 -7.71
N GLU A 94 -13.81 4.40 -8.06
CA GLU A 94 -13.61 5.73 -8.65
C GLU A 94 -14.27 6.76 -7.76
N THR A 95 -13.62 7.93 -7.59
CA THR A 95 -14.23 9.02 -6.82
C THR A 95 -15.44 9.57 -7.57
N LEU A 96 -16.41 10.08 -6.84
CA LEU A 96 -17.61 10.70 -7.43
C LEU A 96 -17.35 12.18 -7.81
#